data_dde5623ca938a57d9c897434ebcaebaa
#
_entry.id   dde5623ca938a57d9c897434ebcaebaa
#
_cell.length_a   1.000
_cell.length_b   1.000
_cell.length_c   1.000
_cell.angle_alpha   90.00
_cell.angle_beta   90.00
_cell.angle_gamma   90.00
#
_symmetry.space_group_name_H-M   'P 1'
#
loop_
_entity.id
_entity.type
_entity.pdbx_description
1 polymer ?
#
loop_
_entity_poly.entity_id
_entity_poly.type
_entity_poly.pdbx_seq_one_letter_code
_entity_poly.pdbx_strand_id
1 'polypeptide(L)'
;MMSAKGWALATDTQTFFSIWHYFYQLIVDSTDLLLERPPWLESMNSKQSRNAATSLVAAGTVLSGDITFCQELVIAGTVNGSVICKGQDDSVVKILAGGTFTGEINAPRVEIAGRVDANVTGTTSVSIDSSAEVSGVIRFYKLAVNPGAVITGELVTMAEEPEGSLAQAATP
;
A
#
# COMPACT_ATOMS: atom_id res chain seq x y z
N MET A 1 -0.47 90.11 3.40
CA MET A 1 -1.90 89.96 3.62
C MET A 1 -2.43 88.83 2.71
N MET A 2 -2.28 87.61 3.03
CA MET A 2 -2.96 86.47 2.34
C MET A 2 -3.19 85.39 3.34
N SER A 3 -4.47 85.09 3.57
CA SER A 3 -5.00 84.19 4.55
C SER A 3 -4.81 82.78 4.06
N ALA A 4 -4.10 81.92 4.82
CA ALA A 4 -4.06 80.47 4.63
C ALA A 4 -5.28 79.84 5.30
N LYS A 5 -6.25 79.46 4.52
CA LYS A 5 -7.39 78.65 4.99
C LYS A 5 -6.95 77.23 5.13
N GLY A 6 -7.10 76.69 6.33
CA GLY A 6 -6.77 75.37 6.74
C GLY A 6 -7.52 74.25 5.99
N TRP A 7 -6.82 73.23 5.75
CA TRP A 7 -7.35 71.89 5.36
C TRP A 7 -7.62 71.16 6.65
N ALA A 8 -8.86 71.15 7.08
CA ALA A 8 -9.31 70.22 8.10
C ALA A 8 -9.53 68.88 7.43
N LEU A 9 -8.61 67.97 7.63
CA LEU A 9 -8.81 66.56 7.39
C LEU A 9 -9.80 66.03 8.43
N ALA A 10 -11.06 65.92 8.02
CA ALA A 10 -12.04 65.15 8.76
C ALA A 10 -11.61 63.67 8.67
N THR A 11 -10.96 63.20 9.69
CA THR A 11 -10.71 61.79 9.90
C THR A 11 -12.02 61.13 10.35
N ASP A 12 -12.88 60.83 9.39
CA ASP A 12 -14.08 60.07 9.64
C ASP A 12 -13.69 58.58 9.64
N THR A 13 -13.35 58.10 10.81
CA THR A 13 -13.03 56.68 11.04
C THR A 13 -14.20 55.74 10.71
N GLN A 14 -15.42 56.25 10.61
CA GLN A 14 -16.61 55.48 10.25
C GLN A 14 -16.62 55.14 8.75
N THR A 15 -16.18 56.04 7.89
CA THR A 15 -16.12 55.80 6.43
C THR A 15 -15.00 54.84 6.08
N PHE A 16 -13.88 54.86 6.78
CA PHE A 16 -12.78 53.91 6.56
C PHE A 16 -13.18 52.47 6.95
N PHE A 17 -13.90 52.31 8.06
CA PHE A 17 -14.41 51.00 8.50
C PHE A 17 -15.46 50.43 7.54
N SER A 18 -16.32 51.28 6.98
CA SER A 18 -17.34 50.86 6.02
C SER A 18 -16.74 50.44 4.70
N ILE A 19 -15.74 51.14 4.19
CA ILE A 19 -15.03 50.78 2.95
C ILE A 19 -14.20 49.52 3.15
N TRP A 20 -13.56 49.35 4.32
CA TRP A 20 -12.77 48.17 4.62
C TRP A 20 -13.65 46.93 4.81
N HIS A 21 -14.85 47.10 5.40
CA HIS A 21 -15.84 46.03 5.54
C HIS A 21 -16.39 45.62 4.18
N TYR A 22 -16.64 46.55 3.28
CA TYR A 22 -17.08 46.24 1.92
C TYR A 22 -15.99 45.55 1.09
N PHE A 23 -14.74 45.95 1.26
CA PHE A 23 -13.61 45.32 0.60
C PHE A 23 -13.35 43.92 1.15
N TYR A 24 -13.50 43.72 2.46
CA TYR A 24 -13.39 42.39 3.09
C TYR A 24 -14.49 41.47 2.63
N GLN A 25 -15.73 41.95 2.52
CA GLN A 25 -16.86 41.19 2.01
C GLN A 25 -16.66 40.77 0.54
N LEU A 26 -16.11 41.69 -0.27
CA LEU A 26 -15.83 41.44 -1.68
C LEU A 26 -14.69 40.42 -1.87
N ILE A 27 -13.71 40.37 -0.98
CA ILE A 27 -12.62 39.39 -1.01
C ILE A 27 -13.12 38.02 -0.51
N VAL A 28 -13.96 37.98 0.50
CA VAL A 28 -14.52 36.74 1.02
C VAL A 28 -15.47 36.08 0.00
N ASP A 29 -16.31 36.85 -0.69
CA ASP A 29 -17.16 36.34 -1.75
C ASP A 29 -16.37 35.87 -2.99
N SER A 30 -15.18 36.45 -3.23
CA SER A 30 -14.30 36.03 -4.32
C SER A 30 -13.50 34.77 -4.01
N THR A 31 -13.35 34.41 -2.72
CA THR A 31 -12.67 33.17 -2.33
C THR A 31 -13.55 31.93 -2.39
N ASP A 32 -14.88 32.10 -2.38
CA ASP A 32 -15.84 30.99 -2.56
C ASP A 32 -15.86 30.48 -4.03
N LEU A 33 -15.48 31.31 -4.99
CA LEU A 33 -15.35 30.92 -6.40
C LEU A 33 -14.03 30.20 -6.75
N LEU A 34 -13.07 30.16 -5.82
CA LEU A 34 -11.77 29.48 -6.02
C LEU A 34 -11.68 28.13 -5.29
N LEU A 35 -12.73 27.71 -4.58
CA LEU A 35 -12.77 26.42 -3.86
C LEU A 35 -13.51 25.31 -4.61
N GLU A 36 -14.04 25.59 -5.79
CA GLU A 36 -14.43 24.50 -6.69
C GLU A 36 -13.17 23.94 -7.34
N ARG A 37 -12.58 22.94 -6.70
CA ARG A 37 -11.52 22.14 -7.29
C ARG A 37 -12.04 21.58 -8.60
N PRO A 38 -11.45 21.93 -9.74
CA PRO A 38 -11.91 21.40 -11.01
C PRO A 38 -11.82 19.88 -10.99
N PRO A 39 -12.80 19.15 -11.52
CA PRO A 39 -12.88 17.69 -11.44
C PRO A 39 -11.68 16.95 -12.03
N TRP A 40 -10.87 17.62 -12.87
CA TRP A 40 -9.63 17.06 -13.37
C TRP A 40 -8.50 17.04 -12.32
N LEU A 41 -8.57 17.89 -11.28
CA LEU A 41 -7.59 17.89 -10.18
C LEU A 41 -7.82 16.70 -9.22
N GLU A 42 -9.05 16.24 -9.06
CA GLU A 42 -9.36 15.04 -8.27
C GLU A 42 -8.88 13.76 -8.98
N SER A 43 -8.87 13.77 -10.31
CA SER A 43 -8.35 12.66 -11.10
C SER A 43 -6.83 12.51 -11.00
N MET A 44 -6.10 13.56 -10.65
CA MET A 44 -4.64 13.50 -10.45
C MET A 44 -4.25 12.98 -9.07
N ASN A 45 -5.16 13.02 -8.08
CA ASN A 45 -4.84 12.60 -6.71
C ASN A 45 -5.19 11.12 -6.43
N SER A 46 -5.84 10.44 -7.36
CA SER A 46 -6.23 9.03 -7.17
C SER A 46 -5.10 8.02 -7.45
N LYS A 47 -3.95 8.49 -7.90
CA LYS A 47 -2.71 7.71 -8.02
C LYS A 47 -1.57 8.35 -7.25
N GLN A 48 -1.83 8.80 -6.04
CA GLN A 48 -0.76 8.87 -5.07
C GLN A 48 -0.39 7.41 -4.80
N SER A 49 0.49 6.88 -5.65
CA SER A 49 1.32 5.76 -5.34
C SER A 49 1.84 6.04 -3.93
N ARG A 50 1.25 5.39 -2.95
CA ARG A 50 1.87 5.28 -1.64
C ARG A 50 3.30 4.93 -2.02
N ASN A 51 4.27 5.73 -1.62
CA ASN A 51 5.68 5.40 -1.77
C ASN A 51 5.87 4.13 -0.94
N ALA A 52 5.47 3.01 -1.52
CA ALA A 52 5.74 1.72 -0.97
C ALA A 52 7.26 1.61 -1.01
N ALA A 53 7.88 1.59 0.15
CA ALA A 53 9.31 1.34 0.23
C ALA A 53 9.53 -0.08 -0.30
N THR A 54 9.86 -0.17 -1.58
CA THR A 54 10.15 -1.43 -2.24
C THR A 54 11.59 -1.81 -1.93
N SER A 55 11.77 -2.91 -1.24
CA SER A 55 13.08 -3.52 -1.03
C SER A 55 13.36 -4.47 -2.18
N LEU A 56 14.46 -4.26 -2.91
CA LEU A 56 14.82 -5.06 -4.07
C LEU A 56 16.13 -5.82 -3.83
N VAL A 57 16.09 -7.13 -3.96
CA VAL A 57 17.28 -8.00 -4.09
C VAL A 57 17.53 -8.22 -5.58
N ALA A 58 18.52 -7.49 -6.13
CA ALA A 58 18.80 -7.51 -7.57
C ALA A 58 19.32 -8.86 -8.06
N ALA A 59 19.15 -9.15 -9.34
CA ALA A 59 19.71 -10.34 -9.98
C ALA A 59 21.24 -10.39 -9.82
N GLY A 60 21.76 -11.57 -9.53
CA GLY A 60 23.19 -11.78 -9.23
C GLY A 60 23.60 -11.47 -7.79
N THR A 61 22.71 -10.95 -6.96
CA THR A 61 22.96 -10.78 -5.52
C THR A 61 22.66 -12.08 -4.79
N VAL A 62 23.54 -12.47 -3.88
CA VAL A 62 23.32 -13.58 -2.95
C VAL A 62 23.17 -13.01 -1.55
N LEU A 63 22.04 -13.24 -0.93
CA LEU A 63 21.74 -12.81 0.42
C LEU A 63 21.55 -14.04 1.29
N SER A 64 22.17 -14.04 2.50
CA SER A 64 22.01 -15.11 3.48
C SER A 64 21.67 -14.52 4.83
N GLY A 65 20.63 -15.04 5.47
CA GLY A 65 20.16 -14.59 6.77
C GLY A 65 18.71 -14.18 6.80
N ASP A 66 18.29 -13.58 7.92
CA ASP A 66 16.91 -13.19 8.14
C ASP A 66 16.60 -11.80 7.56
N ILE A 67 15.56 -11.72 6.76
CA ILE A 67 15.09 -10.47 6.17
C ILE A 67 13.78 -10.10 6.85
N THR A 68 13.74 -8.89 7.39
CA THR A 68 12.49 -8.30 7.88
C THR A 68 12.09 -7.14 6.99
N PHE A 69 10.88 -7.14 6.52
CA PHE A 69 10.33 -6.05 5.68
C PHE A 69 8.92 -5.66 6.14
N CYS A 70 8.43 -4.50 5.68
CA CYS A 70 7.14 -3.96 6.12
C CYS A 70 6.14 -3.70 5.00
N GLN A 71 6.57 -3.58 3.74
CA GLN A 71 5.67 -3.22 2.64
C GLN A 71 5.84 -4.15 1.44
N GLU A 72 6.83 -3.92 0.60
CA GLU A 72 7.08 -4.73 -0.59
C GLU A 72 8.53 -5.21 -0.61
N LEU A 73 8.71 -6.51 -0.83
CA LEU A 73 10.00 -7.13 -1.03
C LEU A 73 10.01 -7.82 -2.40
N VAL A 74 10.91 -7.41 -3.27
CA VAL A 74 11.11 -8.00 -4.59
C VAL A 74 12.42 -8.75 -4.63
N ILE A 75 12.40 -10.02 -5.00
CA ILE A 75 13.55 -10.92 -5.06
C ILE A 75 13.78 -11.31 -6.52
N ALA A 76 14.88 -10.83 -7.10
CA ALA A 76 15.36 -11.23 -8.42
C ALA A 76 16.70 -12.00 -8.35
N GLY A 77 17.37 -11.99 -7.19
CA GLY A 77 18.60 -12.70 -6.91
C GLY A 77 18.39 -14.02 -6.16
N THR A 78 19.42 -14.46 -5.45
CA THR A 78 19.39 -15.66 -4.60
C THR A 78 19.29 -15.26 -3.15
N VAL A 79 18.30 -15.80 -2.44
CA VAL A 79 18.10 -15.55 -1.00
C VAL A 79 18.04 -16.88 -0.27
N ASN A 80 18.85 -17.01 0.78
CA ASN A 80 18.89 -18.17 1.67
C ASN A 80 18.62 -17.72 3.10
N GLY A 81 17.48 -18.08 3.67
CA GLY A 81 17.15 -17.72 5.04
C GLY A 81 15.68 -17.55 5.30
N SER A 82 15.33 -16.73 6.28
CA SER A 82 13.95 -16.48 6.66
C SER A 82 13.49 -15.08 6.25
N VAL A 83 12.33 -15.00 5.65
CA VAL A 83 11.68 -13.73 5.27
C VAL A 83 10.43 -13.54 6.11
N ILE A 84 10.45 -12.51 6.96
CA ILE A 84 9.36 -12.23 7.90
C ILE A 84 8.79 -10.85 7.61
N CYS A 85 7.49 -10.80 7.36
CA CYS A 85 6.77 -9.55 7.28
C CYS A 85 6.39 -9.06 8.68
N LYS A 86 6.78 -7.81 9.00
CA LYS A 86 6.31 -7.07 10.18
C LYS A 86 5.33 -5.95 9.82
N GLY A 87 4.93 -5.90 8.55
CA GLY A 87 4.00 -4.91 8.04
C GLY A 87 2.53 -5.27 8.24
N GLN A 88 1.69 -4.49 7.60
CA GLN A 88 0.25 -4.68 7.58
C GLN A 88 -0.15 -5.74 6.54
N ASP A 89 -1.44 -6.09 6.50
CA ASP A 89 -2.03 -7.12 5.62
C ASP A 89 -1.85 -6.87 4.10
N ASP A 90 -1.45 -5.66 3.72
CA ASP A 90 -1.15 -5.27 2.33
C ASP A 90 0.29 -5.55 1.89
N SER A 91 1.12 -6.10 2.77
CA SER A 91 2.52 -6.39 2.45
C SER A 91 2.66 -7.56 1.47
N VAL A 92 3.58 -7.41 0.51
CA VAL A 92 3.75 -8.36 -0.60
C VAL A 92 5.21 -8.80 -0.72
N VAL A 93 5.43 -10.11 -0.87
CA VAL A 93 6.71 -10.66 -1.33
C VAL A 93 6.55 -11.10 -2.77
N LYS A 94 7.43 -10.60 -3.65
CA LYS A 94 7.47 -10.98 -5.07
C LYS A 94 8.79 -11.66 -5.40
N ILE A 95 8.73 -12.87 -5.89
CA ILE A 95 9.91 -13.61 -6.40
C ILE A 95 9.80 -13.63 -7.92
N LEU A 96 10.68 -12.86 -8.57
CA LEU A 96 10.66 -12.72 -10.03
C LEU A 96 11.24 -13.96 -10.72
N ALA A 97 10.93 -14.09 -12.01
CA ALA A 97 11.51 -15.13 -12.86
C ALA A 97 13.05 -15.04 -12.85
N GLY A 98 13.72 -16.15 -12.52
CA GLY A 98 15.17 -16.19 -12.30
C GLY A 98 15.63 -15.93 -10.88
N GLY A 99 14.76 -15.44 -9.98
CA GLY A 99 15.02 -15.41 -8.54
C GLY A 99 14.97 -16.82 -7.94
N THR A 100 15.85 -17.07 -6.98
CA THR A 100 15.90 -18.33 -6.21
C THR A 100 15.74 -18.02 -4.73
N PHE A 101 14.84 -18.72 -4.09
CA PHE A 101 14.64 -18.60 -2.65
C PHE A 101 14.72 -19.94 -1.95
N THR A 102 15.46 -20.00 -0.85
CA THR A 102 15.57 -21.22 -0.01
C THR A 102 15.39 -20.83 1.45
N GLY A 103 14.47 -21.53 2.16
CA GLY A 103 14.24 -21.32 3.59
C GLY A 103 12.80 -21.18 4.01
N GLU A 104 12.42 -20.06 4.63
CA GLU A 104 11.07 -19.81 5.13
C GLU A 104 10.54 -18.43 4.71
N ILE A 105 9.28 -18.37 4.25
CA ILE A 105 8.58 -17.12 3.93
C ILE A 105 7.33 -17.03 4.79
N ASN A 106 7.21 -15.94 5.52
CA ASN A 106 5.99 -15.60 6.26
C ASN A 106 5.54 -14.18 5.90
N ALA A 107 4.51 -14.10 5.05
CA ALA A 107 4.00 -12.83 4.55
C ALA A 107 2.50 -12.92 4.24
N PRO A 108 1.76 -11.80 4.32
CA PRO A 108 0.33 -11.79 3.98
C PRO A 108 0.07 -12.17 2.53
N ARG A 109 0.82 -11.59 1.61
CA ARG A 109 0.68 -11.87 0.18
C ARG A 109 2.02 -12.31 -0.43
N VAL A 110 2.01 -13.42 -1.16
CA VAL A 110 3.21 -13.97 -1.81
C VAL A 110 2.93 -14.19 -3.30
N GLU A 111 3.79 -13.63 -4.15
CA GLU A 111 3.75 -13.81 -5.60
C GLU A 111 5.05 -14.50 -6.05
N ILE A 112 4.94 -15.66 -6.69
CA ILE A 112 6.06 -16.50 -7.05
C ILE A 112 6.10 -16.70 -8.56
N ALA A 113 7.17 -16.24 -9.20
CA ALA A 113 7.47 -16.48 -10.61
C ALA A 113 8.83 -17.17 -10.83
N GLY A 114 9.63 -17.33 -9.76
CA GLY A 114 10.95 -17.96 -9.78
C GLY A 114 10.96 -19.34 -9.14
N ARG A 115 12.18 -19.77 -8.74
CA ARG A 115 12.38 -21.04 -8.04
C ARG A 115 12.34 -20.83 -6.52
N VAL A 116 11.52 -21.60 -5.84
CA VAL A 116 11.38 -21.56 -4.38
C VAL A 116 11.51 -22.97 -3.81
N ASP A 117 12.45 -23.13 -2.88
CA ASP A 117 12.62 -24.35 -2.09
C ASP A 117 12.46 -23.99 -0.60
N ALA A 118 11.22 -23.90 -0.15
CA ALA A 118 10.92 -23.27 1.13
C ALA A 118 9.58 -23.68 1.73
N ASN A 119 9.44 -23.37 3.02
CA ASN A 119 8.14 -23.33 3.69
C ASN A 119 7.51 -21.93 3.49
N VAL A 120 6.46 -21.88 2.69
CA VAL A 120 5.76 -20.63 2.38
C VAL A 120 4.47 -20.54 3.20
N THR A 121 4.33 -19.47 3.97
CA THR A 121 3.10 -19.16 4.71
C THR A 121 2.52 -17.84 4.20
N GLY A 122 1.42 -17.92 3.46
CA GLY A 122 0.67 -16.77 2.94
C GLY A 122 -0.63 -16.59 3.70
N THR A 123 -0.67 -15.64 4.64
CA THR A 123 -1.85 -15.48 5.51
C THR A 123 -3.06 -14.87 4.80
N THR A 124 -2.89 -14.21 3.66
CA THR A 124 -3.99 -13.66 2.86
C THR A 124 -4.11 -14.37 1.51
N SER A 125 -3.05 -14.40 0.72
CA SER A 125 -3.07 -15.03 -0.61
C SER A 125 -1.68 -15.41 -1.09
N VAL A 126 -1.61 -16.55 -1.80
CA VAL A 126 -0.43 -16.99 -2.53
C VAL A 126 -0.79 -17.05 -4.01
N SER A 127 0.01 -16.43 -4.86
CA SER A 127 -0.11 -16.46 -6.31
C SER A 127 1.14 -17.08 -6.92
N ILE A 128 0.95 -18.09 -7.75
CA ILE A 128 2.03 -18.83 -8.39
C ILE A 128 1.92 -18.64 -9.90
N ASP A 129 2.96 -18.04 -10.49
CA ASP A 129 2.98 -17.74 -11.92
C ASP A 129 3.39 -18.96 -12.74
N SER A 130 3.14 -18.93 -14.04
CA SER A 130 3.39 -20.01 -14.99
C SER A 130 4.84 -20.48 -15.08
N SER A 131 5.79 -19.59 -14.76
CA SER A 131 7.23 -19.87 -14.75
C SER A 131 7.76 -20.36 -13.40
N ALA A 132 6.90 -20.46 -12.40
CA ALA A 132 7.31 -20.78 -11.04
C ALA A 132 7.59 -22.28 -10.88
N GLU A 133 8.66 -22.57 -10.15
CA GLU A 133 8.99 -23.92 -9.68
C GLU A 133 9.07 -23.88 -8.14
N VAL A 134 8.11 -24.49 -7.48
CA VAL A 134 8.00 -24.44 -6.03
C VAL A 134 8.17 -25.83 -5.44
N SER A 135 9.08 -25.96 -4.48
CA SER A 135 9.32 -27.18 -3.70
C SER A 135 9.14 -26.90 -2.22
N GLY A 136 8.49 -27.80 -1.50
CA GLY A 136 8.32 -27.69 -0.04
C GLY A 136 6.87 -27.63 0.41
N VAL A 137 6.59 -26.89 1.48
CA VAL A 137 5.25 -26.79 2.08
C VAL A 137 4.69 -25.41 1.88
N ILE A 138 3.51 -25.34 1.29
CA ILE A 138 2.80 -24.05 1.08
C ILE A 138 1.55 -24.04 1.96
N ARG A 139 1.52 -23.10 2.91
CA ARG A 139 0.35 -22.82 3.73
C ARG A 139 -0.32 -21.55 3.21
N PHE A 140 -1.60 -21.63 2.91
CA PHE A 140 -2.31 -20.51 2.28
C PHE A 140 -3.75 -20.41 2.76
N TYR A 141 -4.28 -19.19 2.71
CA TYR A 141 -5.70 -18.93 2.86
C TYR A 141 -6.40 -18.93 1.50
N LYS A 142 -5.81 -18.24 0.51
CA LYS A 142 -6.25 -18.27 -0.89
C LYS A 142 -5.07 -18.60 -1.78
N LEU A 143 -5.26 -19.54 -2.72
CA LEU A 143 -4.24 -19.93 -3.68
C LEU A 143 -4.72 -19.67 -5.10
N ALA A 144 -3.89 -19.00 -5.88
CA ALA A 144 -4.04 -18.84 -7.33
C ALA A 144 -2.82 -19.42 -8.03
N VAL A 145 -3.04 -20.38 -8.93
CA VAL A 145 -1.97 -21.04 -9.69
C VAL A 145 -2.23 -20.84 -11.17
N ASN A 146 -1.25 -20.25 -11.87
CA ASN A 146 -1.33 -20.10 -13.31
C ASN A 146 -0.91 -21.39 -14.04
N PRO A 147 -1.49 -21.67 -15.21
CA PRO A 147 -1.12 -22.85 -16.00
C PRO A 147 0.37 -22.83 -16.37
N GLY A 148 1.08 -23.92 -16.14
CA GLY A 148 2.52 -24.06 -16.39
C GLY A 148 3.38 -24.09 -15.13
N ALA A 149 2.86 -23.66 -13.98
CA ALA A 149 3.57 -23.77 -12.72
C ALA A 149 3.84 -25.24 -12.32
N VAL A 150 5.02 -25.47 -11.76
CA VAL A 150 5.41 -26.78 -11.21
C VAL A 150 5.47 -26.66 -9.69
N ILE A 151 4.65 -27.46 -9.01
CA ILE A 151 4.61 -27.51 -7.55
C ILE A 151 4.93 -28.92 -7.10
N THR A 152 5.98 -29.06 -6.29
CA THR A 152 6.41 -30.33 -5.71
C THR A 152 6.40 -30.20 -4.19
N GLY A 153 5.49 -30.90 -3.51
CA GLY A 153 5.41 -30.85 -2.06
C GLY A 153 3.98 -30.85 -1.54
N GLU A 154 3.78 -30.26 -0.39
CA GLU A 154 2.51 -30.28 0.32
C GLU A 154 1.82 -28.92 0.27
N LEU A 155 0.52 -28.93 -0.01
CA LEU A 155 -0.34 -27.76 0.01
C LEU A 155 -1.29 -27.85 1.21
N VAL A 156 -1.17 -26.92 2.15
CA VAL A 156 -1.97 -26.88 3.37
C VAL A 156 -2.85 -25.64 3.37
N THR A 157 -4.16 -25.85 3.35
CA THR A 157 -5.13 -24.76 3.46
C THR A 157 -5.24 -24.31 4.91
N MET A 158 -5.03 -23.02 5.15
CA MET A 158 -5.36 -22.38 6.42
C MET A 158 -6.81 -21.88 6.34
N ALA A 159 -7.78 -22.80 6.38
CA ALA A 159 -9.17 -22.39 6.51
C ALA A 159 -9.37 -21.87 7.94
N GLU A 160 -10.01 -20.73 8.11
CA GLU A 160 -10.74 -20.46 9.35
C GLU A 160 -11.73 -21.59 9.51
N GLU A 161 -11.57 -22.41 10.56
CA GLU A 161 -12.66 -23.28 10.97
C GLU A 161 -13.86 -22.36 11.26
N PRO A 162 -15.01 -22.55 10.59
CA PRO A 162 -16.21 -21.82 10.99
C PRO A 162 -16.50 -22.24 12.44
N GLU A 163 -16.24 -21.35 13.37
CA GLU A 163 -16.73 -21.49 14.73
C GLU A 163 -18.27 -21.58 14.67
N GLY A 164 -18.81 -22.77 14.73
CA GLY A 164 -20.25 -22.93 14.79
C GLY A 164 -20.85 -24.09 14.03
N SER A 165 -20.19 -25.22 13.91
CA SER A 165 -20.91 -26.47 13.68
C SER A 165 -21.05 -27.20 15.01
N LEU A 166 -21.92 -26.70 15.87
CA LEU A 166 -22.55 -27.53 16.89
C LEU A 166 -23.41 -28.56 16.13
N ALA A 167 -22.82 -29.68 15.86
CA ALA A 167 -23.56 -30.86 15.49
C ALA A 167 -24.52 -31.19 16.65
N GLN A 168 -25.75 -30.78 16.48
CA GLN A 168 -26.85 -31.16 17.32
C GLN A 168 -27.10 -32.62 17.07
N ALA A 169 -26.46 -33.44 17.89
CA ALA A 169 -26.78 -34.84 17.99
C ALA A 169 -28.24 -34.96 18.45
N ALA A 170 -29.11 -35.24 17.52
CA ALA A 170 -30.44 -35.74 17.84
C ALA A 170 -30.28 -37.16 18.39
N THR A 171 -30.58 -37.27 19.66
CA THR A 171 -30.78 -38.59 20.30
C THR A 171 -32.25 -38.97 20.21
N PRO A 172 -32.58 -40.22 19.90
CA PRO A 172 -33.93 -40.71 19.79
C PRO A 172 -34.71 -40.80 21.09
#